data_9364ac19f9a600955f7abfdfddd3084a
#
_entry.id   9364ac19f9a600955f7abfdfddd3084a
#
_cell.length_a   1.000
_cell.length_b   1.000
_cell.length_c   1.000
_cell.angle_alpha   90.00
_cell.angle_beta   90.00
_cell.angle_gamma   90.00
#
_symmetry.space_group_name_H-M   'P 1'
#
loop_
_entity.id
_entity.type
_entity.pdbx_description
1 polymer ?
#
loop_
_entity_poly.entity_id
_entity_poly.type
_entity_poly.pdbx_seq_one_letter_code
_entity_poly.pdbx_strand_id
1 'polypeptide(L)'
;EGIVLRCEHLRAGELESADLFSANNQREPLGSLLDRLRSRLGLQAIAKLGCRDEHLPEYAVHLSPDNPGQNDSGSRECGQRPFWLMPRPEPVQQNGPRLYWNGKLTLVYGPERIEDNWWDDPVSRDYYIAQNGTGQYYWVFRDRLIRQWFIHGVFA
;
A
#
# COMPACT_ATOMS: atom_id res chain seq x y z
N GLU A 1 -5.19 9.42 44.31
CA GLU A 1 -5.18 9.58 42.83
C GLU A 1 -6.48 9.03 42.30
N GLY A 2 -7.28 9.86 41.63
CA GLY A 2 -8.55 9.47 41.05
C GLY A 2 -8.50 9.54 39.52
N ILE A 3 -9.17 8.56 38.86
CA ILE A 3 -9.32 8.57 37.41
C ILE A 3 -10.66 9.22 37.09
N VAL A 4 -10.64 10.28 36.28
CA VAL A 4 -11.86 10.95 35.79
C VAL A 4 -12.05 10.55 34.32
N LEU A 5 -13.16 9.87 34.05
CA LEU A 5 -13.61 9.55 32.70
C LEU A 5 -14.62 10.59 32.23
N ARG A 6 -14.33 11.26 31.12
CA ARG A 6 -15.22 12.22 30.47
C ARG A 6 -15.65 11.69 29.12
N CYS A 7 -16.96 11.52 28.92
CA CYS A 7 -17.53 11.11 27.65
C CYS A 7 -18.30 12.28 27.03
N GLU A 8 -17.94 12.70 25.83
CA GLU A 8 -18.58 13.85 25.16
C GLU A 8 -19.75 13.39 24.26
N HIS A 9 -19.71 12.16 23.77
CA HIS A 9 -20.76 11.60 22.91
C HIS A 9 -21.04 10.16 23.26
N LEU A 10 -22.28 9.85 23.62
CA LEU A 10 -22.80 8.49 23.78
C LEU A 10 -23.57 8.10 22.52
N ARG A 11 -23.22 6.98 21.92
CA ARG A 11 -24.02 6.33 20.88
C ARG A 11 -24.77 5.14 21.49
N ALA A 12 -26.04 4.99 21.11
CA ALA A 12 -26.79 3.79 21.45
C ALA A 12 -26.13 2.58 20.76
N GLY A 13 -25.64 1.65 21.54
CA GLY A 13 -25.18 0.35 21.06
C GLY A 13 -26.36 -0.63 21.09
N GLU A 14 -26.58 -1.36 20.02
CA GLU A 14 -27.47 -2.51 20.05
C GLU A 14 -26.78 -3.62 20.86
N LEU A 15 -27.20 -3.81 22.10
CA LEU A 15 -26.81 -4.96 22.89
C LEU A 15 -27.66 -6.14 22.42
N GLU A 16 -27.20 -6.90 21.44
CA GLU A 16 -27.69 -8.25 21.25
C GLU A 16 -27.20 -9.09 22.43
N SER A 17 -28.13 -9.44 23.29
CA SER A 17 -27.90 -10.41 24.38
C SER A 17 -27.58 -11.75 23.72
N ALA A 18 -26.32 -12.15 23.69
CA ALA A 18 -25.95 -13.49 23.27
C ALA A 18 -26.52 -14.51 24.28
N ASP A 19 -27.46 -15.32 23.84
CA ASP A 19 -27.93 -16.49 24.59
C ASP A 19 -26.74 -17.46 24.75
N LEU A 20 -26.44 -17.82 25.99
CA LEU A 20 -25.35 -18.73 26.35
C LEU A 20 -25.42 -20.12 25.69
N PHE A 21 -26.58 -20.46 25.13
CA PHE A 21 -26.87 -21.78 24.54
C PHE A 21 -27.05 -21.77 23.02
N SER A 22 -27.11 -20.59 22.40
CA SER A 22 -27.10 -20.52 20.95
C SER A 22 -25.67 -20.61 20.45
N ALA A 23 -25.31 -21.77 19.91
CA ALA A 23 -24.09 -21.96 19.12
C ALA A 23 -24.20 -21.19 17.79
N ASN A 24 -24.51 -19.91 17.88
CA ASN A 24 -24.53 -19.03 16.74
C ASN A 24 -23.09 -18.61 16.50
N ASN A 25 -22.55 -18.92 15.33
CA ASN A 25 -21.31 -18.37 14.77
C ASN A 25 -21.49 -16.84 14.56
N GLN A 26 -21.76 -16.11 15.64
CA GLN A 26 -21.75 -14.64 15.62
C GLN A 26 -20.30 -14.22 15.36
N ARG A 27 -20.03 -13.90 14.10
CA ARG A 27 -18.79 -13.23 13.75
C ARG A 27 -18.74 -11.95 14.57
N GLU A 28 -17.79 -11.89 15.50
CA GLU A 28 -17.55 -10.68 16.28
C GLU A 28 -17.54 -9.47 15.36
N PRO A 29 -18.31 -8.39 15.62
CA PRO A 29 -18.30 -7.21 14.80
C PRO A 29 -16.87 -6.69 14.63
N LEU A 30 -16.48 -6.38 13.40
CA LEU A 30 -15.11 -5.94 13.09
C LEU A 30 -14.65 -4.78 13.99
N GLY A 31 -15.58 -3.88 14.35
CA GLY A 31 -15.31 -2.78 15.29
C GLY A 31 -14.84 -3.27 16.66
N SER A 32 -15.54 -4.24 17.26
CA SER A 32 -15.19 -4.81 18.56
C SER A 32 -13.81 -5.49 18.53
N LEU A 33 -13.50 -6.21 17.46
CA LEU A 33 -12.18 -6.80 17.26
C LEU A 33 -11.08 -5.72 17.17
N LEU A 34 -11.30 -4.67 16.38
CA LEU A 34 -10.36 -3.58 16.23
C LEU A 34 -10.12 -2.84 17.55
N ASP A 35 -11.16 -2.57 18.32
CA ASP A 35 -11.06 -1.91 19.61
C ASP A 35 -10.28 -2.77 20.62
N ARG A 36 -10.50 -4.07 20.63
CA ARG A 36 -9.78 -5.02 21.47
C ARG A 36 -8.30 -5.12 21.06
N LEU A 37 -8.01 -5.11 19.77
CA LEU A 37 -6.63 -5.12 19.28
C LEU A 37 -5.92 -3.79 19.61
N ARG A 38 -6.58 -2.67 19.41
CA ARG A 38 -6.03 -1.33 19.74
C ARG A 38 -5.76 -1.17 21.24
N SER A 39 -6.65 -1.69 22.10
CA SER A 39 -6.44 -1.64 23.55
C SER A 39 -5.25 -2.47 24.03
N ARG A 40 -4.91 -3.55 23.33
CA ARG A 40 -3.79 -4.45 23.68
C ARG A 40 -2.46 -4.04 23.06
N LEU A 41 -2.49 -3.57 21.81
CA LEU A 41 -1.30 -3.31 21.00
C LEU A 41 -0.97 -1.83 20.88
N GLY A 42 -1.88 -0.96 21.30
CA GLY A 42 -1.80 0.49 21.13
C GLY A 42 -2.54 0.99 19.88
N LEU A 43 -2.92 2.27 19.92
CA LEU A 43 -3.75 2.89 18.87
C LEU A 43 -3.08 2.88 17.49
N GLN A 44 -1.75 2.93 17.46
CA GLN A 44 -0.96 2.98 16.22
C GLN A 44 -0.68 1.61 15.60
N ALA A 45 -1.03 0.51 16.31
CA ALA A 45 -0.72 -0.84 15.84
C ALA A 45 -1.62 -1.30 14.69
N ILE A 46 -2.76 -0.64 14.51
CA ILE A 46 -3.73 -0.97 13.45
C ILE A 46 -4.08 0.31 12.71
N ALA A 47 -3.79 0.32 11.43
CA ALA A 47 -4.13 1.40 10.54
C ALA A 47 -4.87 0.85 9.31
N LYS A 48 -5.71 1.68 8.71
CA LYS A 48 -6.35 1.41 7.43
C LYS A 48 -5.45 1.91 6.31
N LEU A 49 -5.35 1.14 5.23
CA LEU A 49 -4.77 1.63 3.99
C LEU A 49 -5.78 2.54 3.30
N GLY A 50 -5.37 3.76 3.04
CA GLY A 50 -6.10 4.72 2.21
C GLY A 50 -5.34 4.96 0.90
N CYS A 51 -6.07 5.26 -0.16
CA CYS A 51 -5.48 5.70 -1.43
C CYS A 51 -5.54 7.22 -1.52
N ARG A 52 -4.49 7.84 -2.05
CA ARG A 52 -4.45 9.25 -2.42
C ARG A 52 -4.46 9.37 -3.93
N ASP A 53 -4.98 10.49 -4.40
CA ASP A 53 -4.96 10.86 -5.81
C ASP A 53 -3.58 11.43 -6.20
N GLU A 54 -2.56 10.58 -6.08
CA GLU A 54 -1.16 10.88 -6.37
C GLU A 54 -0.66 10.03 -7.54
N HIS A 55 0.12 10.64 -8.42
CA HIS A 55 0.68 9.93 -9.58
C HIS A 55 1.89 9.08 -9.19
N LEU A 56 2.68 9.55 -8.22
CA LEU A 56 3.85 8.82 -7.74
C LEU A 56 3.43 7.66 -6.84
N PRO A 57 3.84 6.43 -7.16
CA PRO A 57 3.42 5.22 -6.43
C PRO A 57 3.71 5.26 -4.94
N GLU A 58 4.83 5.86 -4.56
CA GLU A 58 5.29 6.00 -3.18
C GLU A 58 4.38 6.88 -2.32
N TYR A 59 3.57 7.75 -2.93
CA TYR A 59 2.64 8.65 -2.24
C TYR A 59 1.17 8.27 -2.44
N ALA A 60 0.90 7.32 -3.35
CA ALA A 60 -0.45 6.89 -3.68
C ALA A 60 -1.16 6.14 -2.54
N VAL A 61 -0.41 5.62 -1.56
CA VAL A 61 -0.94 4.89 -0.41
C VAL A 61 -0.51 5.55 0.88
N HIS A 62 -1.44 5.68 1.83
CA HIS A 62 -1.15 6.17 3.17
C HIS A 62 -1.81 5.30 4.23
N LEU A 63 -1.22 5.31 5.43
CA LEU A 63 -1.81 4.69 6.61
C LEU A 63 -2.68 5.72 7.34
N SER A 64 -3.97 5.43 7.49
CA SER A 64 -4.90 6.24 8.28
C SER A 64 -5.25 5.50 9.57
N PRO A 65 -5.09 6.14 10.74
CA PRO A 65 -5.56 5.57 12.01
C PRO A 65 -7.09 5.62 12.14
N ASP A 66 -7.77 6.39 11.28
CA ASP A 66 -9.18 6.67 11.39
C ASP A 66 -10.08 5.63 10.71
N ASN A 67 -11.12 5.33 11.43
CA ASN A 67 -12.38 4.61 11.19
C ASN A 67 -12.49 3.72 9.92
N PRO A 68 -12.74 2.40 10.09
CA PRO A 68 -12.87 1.43 9.00
C PRO A 68 -14.13 1.59 8.11
N GLY A 69 -14.92 2.65 8.32
CA GLY A 69 -16.23 2.83 7.67
C GLY A 69 -16.29 3.80 6.48
N GLN A 70 -15.26 4.58 6.21
CA GLN A 70 -15.24 5.43 5.02
C GLN A 70 -14.50 4.72 3.89
N ASN A 71 -15.26 4.27 2.91
CA ASN A 71 -14.71 3.81 1.63
C ASN A 71 -14.28 5.06 0.85
N ASP A 72 -12.98 5.32 0.79
CA ASP A 72 -12.41 6.16 -0.25
C ASP A 72 -12.53 5.42 -1.59
N SER A 73 -13.68 5.62 -2.22
CA SER A 73 -14.03 4.98 -3.50
C SER A 73 -13.42 5.74 -4.66
N GLY A 74 -12.14 5.95 -4.64
CA GLY A 74 -11.37 6.44 -5.76
C GLY A 74 -10.69 5.27 -6.49
N SER A 75 -11.46 4.37 -7.09
CA SER A 75 -10.86 3.38 -7.99
C SER A 75 -10.56 4.06 -9.33
N ARG A 76 -9.39 4.64 -9.47
CA ARG A 76 -8.81 4.87 -10.78
C ARG A 76 -8.35 3.53 -11.34
N GLU A 77 -8.59 3.32 -12.64
CA GLU A 77 -7.94 2.24 -13.39
C GLU A 77 -6.43 2.52 -13.42
N CYS A 78 -5.76 2.14 -12.37
CA CYS A 78 -4.31 2.07 -12.36
C CYS A 78 -3.90 0.85 -13.17
N GLY A 79 -2.87 0.97 -14.01
CA GLY A 79 -2.21 -0.18 -14.62
C GLY A 79 -1.79 -1.22 -13.57
N GLN A 80 -1.25 -2.34 -13.99
CA GLN A 80 -0.80 -3.37 -13.06
C GLN A 80 0.25 -2.79 -12.10
N ARG A 81 -0.04 -2.88 -10.81
CA ARG A 81 0.85 -2.43 -9.73
C ARG A 81 1.42 -3.62 -8.99
N PRO A 82 2.68 -3.56 -8.51
CA PRO A 82 3.26 -4.63 -7.73
C PRO A 82 2.54 -4.77 -6.38
N PHE A 83 2.49 -5.99 -5.88
CA PHE A 83 1.97 -6.26 -4.54
C PHE A 83 2.86 -5.65 -3.45
N TRP A 84 4.16 -5.60 -3.68
CA TRP A 84 5.14 -5.04 -2.76
C TRP A 84 5.92 -3.93 -3.43
N LEU A 85 5.82 -2.71 -2.89
CA LEU A 85 6.62 -1.57 -3.30
C LEU A 85 7.82 -1.43 -2.36
N MET A 86 9.01 -1.29 -2.91
CA MET A 86 10.22 -1.09 -2.12
C MET A 86 10.26 0.34 -1.55
N PRO A 87 10.60 0.51 -0.25
CA PRO A 87 10.67 1.84 0.37
C PRO A 87 11.67 2.79 -0.31
N ARG A 88 12.67 2.21 -0.95
CA ARG A 88 13.65 2.92 -1.79
C ARG A 88 13.94 2.08 -3.00
N PRO A 89 13.85 2.66 -4.21
CA PRO A 89 14.25 1.96 -5.43
C PRO A 89 15.72 1.57 -5.38
N GLU A 90 16.02 0.36 -5.85
CA GLU A 90 17.40 -0.13 -5.94
C GLU A 90 17.92 -0.03 -7.37
N PRO A 91 19.20 0.35 -7.56
CA PRO A 91 19.78 0.49 -8.89
C PRO A 91 19.89 -0.86 -9.59
N VAL A 92 19.51 -0.89 -10.87
CA VAL A 92 19.64 -2.03 -11.78
C VAL A 92 20.87 -1.81 -12.65
N GLN A 93 21.73 -2.82 -12.74
CA GLN A 93 22.90 -2.76 -13.61
C GLN A 93 22.48 -2.90 -15.07
N GLN A 94 23.00 -2.02 -15.91
CA GLN A 94 22.81 -2.08 -17.35
C GLN A 94 24.13 -2.43 -18.04
N ASN A 95 24.10 -3.47 -18.87
CA ASN A 95 25.23 -3.83 -19.73
C ASN A 95 24.75 -3.90 -21.19
N GLY A 96 24.99 -2.84 -21.92
CA GLY A 96 24.41 -2.62 -23.23
C GLY A 96 22.88 -2.64 -23.18
N PRO A 97 22.20 -3.50 -23.94
CA PRO A 97 20.75 -3.60 -23.94
C PRO A 97 20.21 -4.51 -22.80
N ARG A 98 21.07 -5.08 -21.98
CA ARG A 98 20.69 -6.08 -20.97
C ARG A 98 20.67 -5.45 -19.60
N LEU A 99 19.64 -5.81 -18.81
CA LEU A 99 19.46 -5.38 -17.42
C LEU A 99 19.73 -6.56 -16.49
N TYR A 100 20.35 -6.25 -15.32
CA TYR A 100 20.71 -7.25 -14.31
C TYR A 100 20.40 -6.73 -12.90
N TRP A 101 19.65 -7.54 -12.16
CA TRP A 101 19.42 -7.37 -10.71
C TRP A 101 19.18 -8.77 -10.13
N ASN A 102 20.10 -9.28 -9.33
CA ASN A 102 20.10 -10.67 -8.86
C ASN A 102 19.88 -11.70 -9.98
N GLY A 103 20.42 -11.39 -11.18
CA GLY A 103 20.24 -12.16 -12.38
C GLY A 103 19.78 -11.30 -13.55
N LYS A 104 19.66 -11.91 -14.74
CA LYS A 104 19.22 -11.21 -15.96
C LYS A 104 17.74 -10.86 -15.85
N LEU A 105 17.39 -9.63 -16.19
CA LEU A 105 16.02 -9.15 -16.34
C LEU A 105 15.65 -9.02 -17.82
N THR A 106 14.42 -9.42 -18.15
CA THR A 106 13.83 -9.27 -19.48
C THR A 106 12.58 -8.41 -19.35
N LEU A 107 12.49 -7.29 -20.06
CA LEU A 107 11.30 -6.45 -20.09
C LEU A 107 10.16 -7.18 -20.80
N VAL A 108 9.00 -7.27 -20.17
CA VAL A 108 7.84 -8.02 -20.66
C VAL A 108 6.71 -7.08 -21.08
N TYR A 109 6.52 -5.96 -20.32
CA TYR A 109 5.45 -5.01 -20.55
C TYR A 109 5.92 -3.59 -20.25
N GLY A 110 5.34 -2.59 -20.90
CA GLY A 110 5.65 -1.17 -20.72
C GLY A 110 6.05 -0.49 -22.02
N PRO A 111 6.41 0.82 -21.98
CA PRO A 111 6.50 1.64 -20.78
C PRO A 111 5.17 2.26 -20.35
N GLU A 112 4.99 2.42 -19.04
CA GLU A 112 4.04 3.35 -18.45
C GLU A 112 4.80 4.56 -17.95
N ARG A 113 4.50 5.75 -18.48
CA ARG A 113 5.19 6.99 -18.09
C ARG A 113 4.50 7.66 -16.93
N ILE A 114 5.27 7.99 -15.90
CA ILE A 114 4.85 8.79 -14.76
C ILE A 114 5.74 10.03 -14.69
N GLU A 115 5.10 11.19 -14.76
CA GLU A 115 5.75 12.50 -14.64
C GLU A 115 5.04 13.30 -13.56
N ASP A 116 5.81 13.89 -12.64
CA ASP A 116 5.28 14.65 -11.50
C ASP A 116 6.30 15.69 -11.02
N ASN A 117 5.86 16.56 -10.09
CA ASN A 117 6.68 17.54 -9.40
C ASN A 117 7.52 18.46 -10.32
N TRP A 118 6.99 18.78 -11.51
CA TRP A 118 7.72 19.60 -12.49
C TRP A 118 8.13 21.01 -11.99
N TRP A 119 7.56 21.45 -10.86
CA TRP A 119 7.77 22.79 -10.28
C TRP A 119 8.83 22.83 -9.17
N ASP A 120 9.25 21.70 -8.61
CA ASP A 120 10.22 21.64 -7.50
C ASP A 120 11.30 20.59 -7.77
N ASP A 121 11.00 19.32 -7.54
CA ASP A 121 11.91 18.20 -7.82
C ASP A 121 11.29 17.31 -8.91
N PRO A 122 11.57 17.58 -10.18
CA PRO A 122 10.89 16.93 -11.28
C PRO A 122 11.18 15.43 -11.31
N VAL A 123 10.12 14.64 -11.41
CA VAL A 123 10.19 13.19 -11.58
C VAL A 123 9.69 12.82 -12.97
N SER A 124 10.51 12.08 -13.72
CA SER A 124 10.13 11.54 -15.03
C SER A 124 10.64 10.12 -15.14
N ARG A 125 9.73 9.14 -15.03
CA ARG A 125 10.06 7.71 -14.98
C ARG A 125 9.25 6.94 -16.01
N ASP A 126 9.92 6.08 -16.78
CA ASP A 126 9.28 5.10 -17.66
C ASP A 126 9.30 3.75 -16.93
N TYR A 127 8.12 3.27 -16.51
CA TYR A 127 7.94 2.01 -15.78
C TYR A 127 7.70 0.83 -16.72
N TYR A 128 8.26 -0.30 -16.34
CA TYR A 128 8.15 -1.57 -17.06
C TYR A 128 7.91 -2.73 -16.08
N ILE A 129 7.29 -3.79 -16.56
CA ILE A 129 7.32 -5.09 -15.89
C ILE A 129 8.46 -5.87 -16.51
N ALA A 130 9.36 -6.37 -15.67
CA ALA A 130 10.48 -7.21 -16.05
C ALA A 130 10.36 -8.58 -15.39
N GLN A 131 10.85 -9.62 -16.06
CA GLN A 131 10.91 -10.98 -15.54
C GLN A 131 12.36 -11.43 -15.43
N ASN A 132 12.68 -12.13 -14.34
CA ASN A 132 13.98 -12.79 -14.20
C ASN A 132 13.97 -14.23 -14.75
N GLY A 133 15.12 -14.91 -14.70
CA GLY A 133 15.28 -16.29 -15.19
C GLY A 133 14.49 -17.33 -14.39
N THR A 134 14.01 -17.04 -13.19
CA THR A 134 13.19 -17.93 -12.36
C THR A 134 11.68 -17.71 -12.53
N GLY A 135 11.28 -16.76 -13.39
CA GLY A 135 9.88 -16.49 -13.65
C GLY A 135 9.28 -15.41 -12.75
N GLN A 136 10.02 -14.86 -11.79
CA GLN A 136 9.55 -13.79 -10.91
C GLN A 136 9.44 -12.47 -11.65
N TYR A 137 8.35 -11.73 -11.41
CA TYR A 137 8.09 -10.42 -12.01
C TYR A 137 8.47 -9.28 -11.08
N TYR A 138 9.03 -8.23 -11.67
CA TYR A 138 9.51 -7.04 -11.00
C TYR A 138 9.01 -5.78 -11.69
N TRP A 139 8.72 -4.77 -10.90
CA TRP A 139 8.42 -3.44 -11.41
C TRP A 139 9.69 -2.62 -11.44
N VAL A 140 10.15 -2.31 -12.63
CA VAL A 140 11.39 -1.56 -12.86
C VAL A 140 11.08 -0.27 -13.57
N PHE A 141 11.86 0.76 -13.33
CA PHE A 141 11.73 1.98 -14.11
C PHE A 141 13.08 2.48 -14.61
N ARG A 142 13.01 3.19 -15.71
CA ARG A 142 14.09 4.01 -16.18
C ARG A 142 13.82 5.46 -15.80
N ASP A 143 14.66 6.02 -14.96
CA ASP A 143 14.67 7.45 -14.71
C ASP A 143 15.17 8.17 -15.96
N ARG A 144 14.36 9.08 -16.50
CA ARG A 144 14.65 9.76 -17.76
C ARG A 144 15.62 10.92 -17.59
N LEU A 145 15.71 11.50 -16.40
CA LEU A 145 16.59 12.64 -16.10
C LEU A 145 18.03 12.16 -15.97
N ILE A 146 18.28 11.14 -15.18
CA ILE A 146 19.62 10.60 -14.95
C ILE A 146 19.94 9.39 -15.83
N ARG A 147 18.98 8.89 -16.59
CA ARG A 147 19.08 7.75 -17.52
C ARG A 147 19.53 6.44 -16.87
N GLN A 148 19.22 6.25 -15.61
CA GLN A 148 19.51 5.04 -14.86
C GLN A 148 18.27 4.17 -14.68
N TRP A 149 18.50 2.86 -14.45
CA TRP A 149 17.45 1.89 -14.19
C TRP A 149 17.38 1.55 -12.71
N PHE A 150 16.16 1.37 -12.22
CA PHE A 150 15.88 1.01 -10.83
C PHE A 150 14.79 -0.06 -10.77
N ILE A 151 14.88 -0.91 -9.74
CA ILE A 151 13.79 -1.77 -9.33
C ILE A 151 13.02 -1.06 -8.22
N HIS A 152 11.69 -1.08 -8.30
CA HIS A 152 10.83 -0.37 -7.36
C HIS A 152 9.80 -1.27 -6.68
N GLY A 153 9.49 -2.43 -7.26
CA GLY A 153 8.52 -3.34 -6.68
C GLY A 153 8.62 -4.77 -7.18
N VAL A 154 7.92 -5.65 -6.47
CA VAL A 154 7.86 -7.08 -6.74
C VAL A 154 6.41 -7.49 -6.91
N PHE A 155 6.10 -8.22 -7.97
CA PHE A 155 4.82 -8.89 -8.16
C PHE A 155 4.83 -10.24 -7.46
N ALA A 156 3.70 -10.64 -6.88
CA ALA A 156 3.51 -11.95 -6.27
C ALA A 156 3.21 -13.02 -7.33
#